data_e01872c8dc44d3cf297e02c3bf58496b
#
_entry.id   e01872c8dc44d3cf297e02c3bf58496b
#
_cell.length_a   1.000
_cell.length_b   1.000
_cell.length_c   1.000
_cell.angle_alpha   90.00
_cell.angle_beta   90.00
_cell.angle_gamma   90.00
#
_symmetry.space_group_name_H-M   'P 1'
#
loop_
_entity.id
_entity.type
_entity.pdbx_description
1 polymer ?
#
loop_
_entity_poly.entity_id
_entity_poly.type
_entity_poly.pdbx_seq_one_letter_code
_entity_poly.pdbx_strand_id
1 'polypeptide(L)'
;PNGGLPFTEKEEAEIFAELDKDYISGITFSGGDPLHPSNVSAVTALARKIKIKYPDKTIWLYTGSRWEEIRQEEIVRYLDVLVDGEFQVDKLDQSLKWKGSSNQRVINVPATLREQKIVLHAD
;
A
#
# COMPACT_ATOMS: atom_id res chain seq x y z
N PRO A 1 -8.29 -10.29 11.09
CA PRO A 1 -9.58 -9.99 11.62
C PRO A 1 -9.69 -8.58 12.14
N ASN A 2 -8.65 -8.05 12.63
CA ASN A 2 -8.68 -6.73 13.22
C ASN A 2 -7.90 -5.71 12.44
N GLY A 3 -8.03 -5.75 11.13
CA GLY A 3 -7.43 -4.73 10.30
C GLY A 3 -7.85 -3.32 10.68
N GLY A 4 -8.87 -3.18 11.53
CA GLY A 4 -9.31 -1.90 12.01
C GLY A 4 -8.55 -1.34 13.20
N LEU A 5 -7.62 -2.09 13.78
CA LEU A 5 -6.90 -1.60 14.95
C LEU A 5 -5.76 -0.67 14.54
N PRO A 6 -5.65 0.50 15.21
CA PRO A 6 -4.49 1.35 14.97
C PRO A 6 -3.20 0.66 15.42
N PHE A 7 -2.09 1.06 14.83
CA PHE A 7 -0.80 0.55 15.25
C PHE A 7 -0.45 1.09 16.63
N THR A 8 -0.01 0.20 17.51
CA THR A 8 0.52 0.62 18.81
C THR A 8 1.96 1.11 18.64
N GLU A 9 2.46 1.84 19.65
CA GLU A 9 3.85 2.28 19.63
C GLU A 9 4.81 1.10 19.52
N LYS A 10 4.49 0.00 20.17
CA LYS A 10 5.31 -1.20 20.10
C LYS A 10 5.37 -1.77 18.70
N GLU A 11 4.22 -1.87 18.03
CA GLU A 11 4.16 -2.37 16.66
C GLU A 11 4.91 -1.46 15.69
N GLU A 12 4.77 -0.15 15.87
CA GLU A 12 5.49 0.82 15.06
C GLU A 12 7.00 0.69 15.25
N ALA A 13 7.44 0.52 16.49
CA ALA A 13 8.87 0.33 16.78
C ALA A 13 9.41 -0.94 16.12
N GLU A 14 8.62 -2.01 16.10
CA GLU A 14 9.02 -3.25 15.45
C GLU A 14 9.16 -3.06 13.93
N ILE A 15 8.24 -2.31 13.32
CA ILE A 15 8.31 -2.00 11.89
C ILE A 15 9.58 -1.21 11.57
N PHE A 16 9.90 -0.19 12.37
CA PHE A 16 11.08 0.61 12.14
C PHE A 16 12.36 -0.20 12.36
N ALA A 17 12.36 -1.12 13.31
CA ALA A 17 13.51 -1.99 13.53
C ALA A 17 13.78 -2.86 12.30
N GLU A 18 12.74 -3.37 11.66
CA GLU A 18 12.88 -4.13 10.42
C GLU A 18 13.36 -3.24 9.27
N LEU A 19 12.81 -2.05 9.14
CA LEU A 19 13.18 -1.13 8.05
C LEU A 19 14.60 -0.60 8.19
N ASP A 20 15.20 -0.63 9.39
CA ASP A 20 16.58 -0.24 9.58
C ASP A 20 17.57 -1.23 8.94
N LYS A 21 17.12 -2.43 8.63
CA LYS A 21 18.00 -3.44 8.05
C LYS A 21 18.25 -3.14 6.57
N ASP A 22 19.52 -3.20 6.17
CA ASP A 22 19.92 -2.84 4.81
C ASP A 22 19.28 -3.71 3.74
N TYR A 23 19.00 -4.98 4.06
CA TYR A 23 18.45 -5.90 3.06
C TYR A 23 16.93 -5.81 2.93
N ILE A 24 16.27 -5.00 3.74
CA ILE A 24 14.83 -4.78 3.63
C ILE A 24 14.60 -3.59 2.70
N SER A 25 13.96 -3.82 1.55
CA SER A 25 13.76 -2.77 0.56
C SER A 25 12.51 -1.93 0.79
N GLY A 26 11.59 -2.39 1.65
CA GLY A 26 10.38 -1.63 1.91
C GLY A 26 9.37 -2.41 2.72
N ILE A 27 8.14 -1.91 2.73
CA ILE A 27 7.05 -2.50 3.51
C ILE A 27 5.80 -2.62 2.64
N THR A 28 4.99 -3.65 2.92
CA THR A 28 3.69 -3.83 2.25
C THR A 28 2.59 -3.80 3.30
N PHE A 29 1.61 -2.94 3.09
CA PHE A 29 0.40 -2.91 3.93
C PHE A 29 -0.67 -3.79 3.27
N SER A 30 -1.12 -4.81 3.98
CA SER A 30 -2.13 -5.74 3.48
C SER A 30 -2.92 -6.30 4.66
N GLY A 31 -3.75 -7.32 4.40
CA GLY A 31 -4.59 -7.89 5.43
C GLY A 31 -5.96 -7.24 5.43
N GLY A 32 -6.50 -6.86 6.59
CA GLY A 32 -7.70 -6.02 6.64
C GLY A 32 -7.43 -4.75 5.87
N ASP A 33 -8.44 -4.23 5.17
CA ASP A 33 -8.20 -3.12 4.24
C ASP A 33 -7.54 -1.94 4.95
N PRO A 34 -6.28 -1.59 4.59
CA PRO A 34 -5.58 -0.47 5.24
C PRO A 34 -6.25 0.88 5.04
N LEU A 35 -7.12 1.01 4.03
CA LEU A 35 -7.83 2.26 3.75
C LEU A 35 -9.24 2.29 4.33
N HIS A 36 -9.60 1.27 5.11
CA HIS A 36 -10.85 1.31 5.85
C HIS A 36 -10.84 2.56 6.75
N PRO A 37 -11.99 3.25 6.92
CA PRO A 37 -12.01 4.48 7.71
C PRO A 37 -11.42 4.37 9.11
N SER A 38 -11.49 3.19 9.73
CA SER A 38 -10.91 3.00 11.07
C SER A 38 -9.38 2.85 11.04
N ASN A 39 -8.78 2.65 9.86
CA ASN A 39 -7.34 2.40 9.71
C ASN A 39 -6.59 3.53 9.04
N VAL A 40 -7.24 4.26 8.15
CA VAL A 40 -6.55 5.13 7.20
C VAL A 40 -5.70 6.20 7.87
N SER A 41 -6.16 6.76 8.98
CA SER A 41 -5.38 7.79 9.69
C SER A 41 -4.08 7.24 10.24
N ALA A 42 -4.14 6.07 10.86
CA ALA A 42 -2.94 5.45 11.45
C ALA A 42 -1.97 5.00 10.36
N VAL A 43 -2.48 4.40 9.30
CA VAL A 43 -1.63 3.95 8.19
C VAL A 43 -0.99 5.13 7.47
N THR A 44 -1.74 6.21 7.27
CA THR A 44 -1.22 7.43 6.64
C THR A 44 -0.08 8.03 7.47
N ALA A 45 -0.28 8.14 8.78
CA ALA A 45 0.75 8.67 9.66
C ALA A 45 2.01 7.81 9.64
N LEU A 46 1.85 6.51 9.64
CA LEU A 46 2.99 5.59 9.59
C LEU A 46 3.72 5.69 8.25
N ALA A 47 2.98 5.74 7.14
CA ALA A 47 3.58 5.87 5.81
C ALA A 47 4.41 7.15 5.70
N ARG A 48 3.89 8.25 6.23
CA ARG A 48 4.61 9.51 6.24
C ARG A 48 5.90 9.41 7.03
N LYS A 49 5.85 8.83 8.22
CA LYS A 49 7.04 8.64 9.06
C LYS A 49 8.09 7.78 8.36
N ILE A 50 7.66 6.73 7.69
CA ILE A 50 8.56 5.86 6.95
C ILE A 50 9.26 6.63 5.83
N LYS A 51 8.53 7.41 5.07
CA LYS A 51 9.13 8.16 3.97
C LYS A 51 10.08 9.25 4.45
N ILE A 52 9.82 9.82 5.61
CA ILE A 52 10.73 10.81 6.19
C ILE A 52 12.03 10.15 6.66
N LYS A 53 11.93 9.02 7.35
CA LYS A 53 13.10 8.34 7.90
C LYS A 53 13.84 7.50 6.87
N TYR A 54 13.11 6.89 5.94
CA TYR A 54 13.67 5.97 4.96
C TYR A 54 13.19 6.32 3.55
N PRO A 55 13.64 7.45 3.00
CA PRO A 55 13.12 7.90 1.70
C PRO A 55 13.39 6.93 0.55
N ASP A 56 14.38 6.05 0.70
CA ASP A 56 14.71 5.08 -0.34
C ASP A 56 13.95 3.76 -0.20
N LYS A 57 13.22 3.56 0.89
CA LYS A 57 12.43 2.34 1.06
C LYS A 57 11.08 2.51 0.36
N THR A 58 10.58 1.43 -0.22
CA THR A 58 9.31 1.48 -0.94
C THR A 58 8.14 1.11 -0.04
N ILE A 59 6.97 1.69 -0.34
CA ILE A 59 5.74 1.36 0.36
C ILE A 59 4.74 0.83 -0.66
N TRP A 60 4.30 -0.40 -0.45
CA TRP A 60 3.25 -1.05 -1.24
C TRP A 60 2.00 -1.13 -0.38
N LEU A 61 0.84 -0.97 -1.00
CA LEU A 61 -0.43 -1.05 -0.29
C LEU A 61 -1.44 -1.81 -1.12
N TYR A 62 -2.09 -2.79 -0.50
CA TYR A 62 -3.19 -3.55 -1.09
C TYR A 62 -4.50 -3.05 -0.50
N THR A 63 -5.45 -2.69 -1.34
CA THR A 63 -6.76 -2.22 -0.89
C THR A 63 -7.86 -2.82 -1.75
N GLY A 64 -9.05 -2.98 -1.18
CA GLY A 64 -10.23 -3.37 -1.94
C GLY A 64 -10.84 -2.22 -2.71
N SER A 65 -10.44 -0.99 -2.44
CA SER A 65 -10.94 0.18 -3.15
C SER A 65 -10.24 0.34 -4.48
N ARG A 66 -10.85 1.10 -5.39
CA ARG A 66 -10.24 1.39 -6.68
C ARG A 66 -9.51 2.73 -6.62
N TRP A 67 -8.47 2.87 -7.44
CA TRP A 67 -7.70 4.12 -7.49
C TRP A 67 -8.59 5.34 -7.62
N GLU A 68 -9.60 5.25 -8.46
CA GLU A 68 -10.51 6.37 -8.71
C GLU A 68 -11.26 6.82 -7.45
N GLU A 69 -11.42 5.90 -6.49
CA GLU A 69 -12.12 6.20 -5.24
C GLU A 69 -11.22 6.83 -4.20
N ILE A 70 -9.91 6.54 -4.25
CA ILE A 70 -9.00 6.91 -3.16
C ILE A 70 -7.88 7.85 -3.61
N ARG A 71 -7.85 8.24 -4.86
CA ARG A 71 -6.73 9.01 -5.42
C ARG A 71 -6.49 10.35 -4.75
N GLN A 72 -7.47 10.87 -4.03
CA GLN A 72 -7.35 12.16 -3.33
C GLN A 72 -6.98 12.00 -1.85
N GLU A 73 -6.86 10.76 -1.37
CA GLU A 73 -6.44 10.53 0.01
C GLU A 73 -4.98 10.90 0.18
N GLU A 74 -4.66 11.44 1.36
CA GLU A 74 -3.28 11.86 1.63
C GLU A 74 -2.29 10.73 1.49
N ILE A 75 -2.67 9.52 1.86
CA ILE A 75 -1.76 8.37 1.89
C ILE A 75 -1.12 8.09 0.52
N VAL A 76 -1.83 8.38 -0.58
CA VAL A 76 -1.29 8.08 -1.90
C VAL A 76 0.02 8.82 -2.17
N ARG A 77 0.26 9.94 -1.52
CA ARG A 77 1.49 10.71 -1.69
C ARG A 77 2.72 9.96 -1.19
N TYR A 78 2.52 8.96 -0.34
CA TYR A 78 3.62 8.21 0.28
C TYR A 78 3.78 6.83 -0.30
N LEU A 79 2.87 6.41 -1.18
CA LEU A 79 2.90 5.07 -1.75
C LEU A 79 3.77 5.01 -3.00
N ASP A 80 4.48 3.91 -3.14
CA ASP A 80 5.21 3.64 -4.39
C ASP A 80 4.38 2.76 -5.30
N VAL A 81 3.68 1.77 -4.75
CA VAL A 81 2.84 0.86 -5.52
C VAL A 81 1.51 0.64 -4.79
N LEU A 82 0.43 0.72 -5.53
CA LEU A 82 -0.91 0.41 -5.02
C LEU A 82 -1.48 -0.74 -5.83
N VAL A 83 -1.87 -1.82 -5.14
CA VAL A 83 -2.64 -2.90 -5.76
C VAL A 83 -4.09 -2.64 -5.42
N ASP A 84 -4.87 -2.20 -6.40
CA ASP A 84 -6.23 -1.75 -6.17
C ASP A 84 -7.25 -2.79 -6.63
N GLY A 85 -8.47 -2.63 -6.13
CA GLY A 85 -9.59 -3.46 -6.52
C GLY A 85 -9.78 -4.64 -5.59
N GLU A 86 -11.04 -4.99 -5.37
CA GLU A 86 -11.41 -6.09 -4.50
C GLU A 86 -11.01 -7.43 -5.10
N PHE A 87 -10.41 -8.30 -4.29
CA PHE A 87 -10.08 -9.65 -4.75
C PHE A 87 -11.38 -10.38 -5.12
N GLN A 88 -11.43 -10.94 -6.31
CA GLN A 88 -12.59 -11.69 -6.80
C GLN A 88 -12.16 -13.12 -7.12
N VAL A 89 -12.73 -14.07 -6.39
CA VAL A 89 -12.33 -15.46 -6.52
C VAL A 89 -12.63 -16.03 -7.91
N ASP A 90 -13.68 -15.53 -8.56
CA ASP A 90 -14.03 -15.95 -9.93
C ASP A 90 -13.03 -15.44 -10.98
N LYS A 91 -12.17 -14.52 -10.60
CA LYS A 91 -11.09 -13.99 -11.44
C LYS A 91 -9.72 -14.37 -10.92
N LEU A 92 -9.66 -15.36 -10.03
CA LEU A 92 -8.41 -15.85 -9.48
C LEU A 92 -7.50 -16.36 -10.59
N ASP A 93 -6.23 -15.94 -10.54
CA ASP A 93 -5.24 -16.39 -11.50
C ASP A 93 -3.88 -16.45 -10.80
N GLN A 94 -3.41 -17.64 -10.54
CA GLN A 94 -2.17 -17.84 -9.78
C GLN A 94 -0.93 -17.46 -10.59
N SER A 95 -1.07 -17.23 -11.88
CA SER A 95 0.05 -16.79 -12.71
C SER A 95 0.33 -15.28 -12.61
N LEU A 96 -0.58 -14.54 -11.97
CA LEU A 96 -0.43 -13.09 -11.86
C LEU A 96 0.63 -12.72 -10.82
N LYS A 97 1.44 -11.73 -11.16
CA LYS A 97 2.41 -11.17 -10.21
C LYS A 97 1.73 -10.14 -9.33
N TRP A 98 1.99 -10.21 -8.02
CA TRP A 98 1.64 -9.20 -7.04
C TRP A 98 0.15 -8.98 -6.81
N LYS A 99 -0.72 -9.66 -7.52
CA LYS A 99 -2.17 -9.54 -7.32
C LYS A 99 -2.81 -10.92 -7.37
N GLY A 100 -3.97 -11.05 -6.74
CA GLY A 100 -4.63 -12.35 -6.62
C GLY A 100 -5.69 -12.61 -7.67
N SER A 101 -6.23 -11.58 -8.29
CA SER A 101 -7.28 -11.73 -9.30
C SER A 101 -7.06 -10.75 -10.45
N SER A 102 -7.59 -11.10 -11.62
CA SER A 102 -7.31 -10.35 -12.85
C SER A 102 -7.92 -8.95 -12.87
N ASN A 103 -8.92 -8.69 -12.04
CA ASN A 103 -9.54 -7.37 -11.96
C ASN A 103 -8.71 -6.36 -11.15
N GLN A 104 -7.71 -6.82 -10.41
CA GLN A 104 -6.86 -5.93 -9.63
C GLN A 104 -5.77 -5.33 -10.51
N ARG A 105 -5.35 -4.11 -10.17
CA ARG A 105 -4.31 -3.41 -10.92
C ARG A 105 -3.12 -3.14 -10.02
N VAL A 106 -1.91 -3.27 -10.55
CA VAL A 106 -0.68 -2.93 -9.84
C VAL A 106 -0.21 -1.58 -10.38
N ILE A 107 -0.41 -0.53 -9.60
CA ILE A 107 -0.27 0.86 -10.06
C ILE A 107 1.03 1.47 -9.56
N ASN A 108 1.77 2.10 -10.46
CA ASN A 108 2.92 2.92 -10.11
C ASN A 108 2.40 4.27 -9.66
N VAL A 109 2.34 4.50 -8.34
CA VAL A 109 1.67 5.68 -7.80
C VAL A 109 2.40 6.99 -8.14
N PRO A 110 3.72 7.10 -7.96
CA PRO A 110 4.38 8.37 -8.31
C PRO A 110 4.20 8.76 -9.77
N ALA A 111 4.30 7.79 -10.68
CA ALA A 111 4.11 8.06 -12.11
C ALA A 111 2.67 8.44 -12.42
N THR A 112 1.71 7.77 -11.77
CA THR A 112 0.29 8.06 -11.95
C THR A 112 -0.05 9.48 -11.50
N LEU A 113 0.49 9.91 -10.35
CA LEU A 113 0.27 11.26 -9.87
C LEU A 113 0.90 12.31 -10.78
N ARG A 114 2.10 12.02 -11.28
CA ARG A 114 2.82 12.96 -12.15
C ARG A 114 2.14 13.12 -13.49
N GLU A 115 1.68 12.02 -14.08
CA GLU A 115 1.11 12.05 -15.42
C GLU A 115 -0.41 12.22 -15.45
N GLN A 116 -1.06 12.17 -14.28
CA GLN A 116 -2.51 12.34 -14.13
C GLN A 116 -3.30 11.29 -14.90
N LYS A 117 -2.72 10.11 -15.07
CA LYS A 117 -3.39 8.94 -15.66
C LYS A 117 -2.78 7.70 -15.02
N ILE A 118 -3.52 6.59 -15.04
CA ILE A 118 -3.04 5.36 -14.43
C ILE A 118 -1.82 4.83 -15.21
N VAL A 119 -0.71 4.70 -14.48
CA VAL A 119 0.51 4.10 -15.00
C VAL A 119 0.75 2.82 -14.20
N LEU A 120 0.82 1.70 -14.89
CA LEU A 120 1.00 0.42 -14.22
C LEU A 120 2.46 0.20 -13.82
N HIS A 121 2.63 -0.53 -12.72
CA HIS A 121 3.96 -0.90 -12.26
C HIS A 121 4.59 -1.88 -13.26
N ALA A 122 5.83 -1.61 -13.64
CA ALA A 122 6.54 -2.49 -14.58
C ALA A 122 7.04 -3.75 -13.87
N ASP A 123 6.96 -4.87 -14.57
CA ASP A 123 7.45 -6.15 -14.04
C ASP A 123 8.99 -6.20 -13.97
#